data_899f72823a6d789b924f242d4c67c4f5
#
_entry.id   899f72823a6d789b924f242d4c67c4f5
#
_cell.length_a   1.000
_cell.length_b   1.000
_cell.length_c   1.000
_cell.angle_alpha   90.00
_cell.angle_beta   90.00
_cell.angle_gamma   90.00
#
_symmetry.space_group_name_H-M   'P 1'
#
loop_
_entity.id
_entity.type
_entity.pdbx_description
1 polymer ?
#
loop_
_entity_poly.entity_id
_entity_poly.type
_entity_poly.pdbx_seq_one_letter_code
_entity_poly.pdbx_strand_id
1 'polypeptide(L)'
;QLAVEFVKAAEPKCAKLSFEVPANSDFAAIRRELQSHGVSSEEKNDSTPGLSKVLSFVDPKGTVIELFRDWSYVGNGQQVVGVGALKLGHVAFLVPEPKVLAEFYGKVLGFRISDWIADFFVFLRCNADHHTVNFIRGDKVHMHHIAYELRDFAHLQTACDLLGQRKTPIA
;
A
#
# COMPACT_ATOMS: atom_id res chain seq x y z
N GLN A 1 -0.50 -0.54 15.23
CA GLN A 1 -0.73 -1.13 13.90
C GLN A 1 0.60 -1.28 13.18
N LEU A 2 0.83 -2.42 12.51
CA LEU A 2 1.98 -2.64 11.65
C LEU A 2 1.74 -1.89 10.33
N ALA A 3 2.66 -0.99 9.96
CA ALA A 3 2.53 -0.24 8.70
C ALA A 3 3.36 -0.87 7.56
N VAL A 4 4.53 -1.39 7.86
CA VAL A 4 5.43 -2.02 6.88
C VAL A 4 6.12 -3.21 7.52
N GLU A 5 6.17 -4.32 6.80
CA GLU A 5 6.92 -5.52 7.16
C GLU A 5 7.97 -5.80 6.09
N PHE A 6 9.22 -6.01 6.50
CA PHE A 6 10.30 -6.43 5.63
C PHE A 6 10.62 -7.91 5.87
N VAL A 7 10.54 -8.69 4.81
CA VAL A 7 10.83 -10.12 4.82
C VAL A 7 12.02 -10.40 3.91
N LYS A 8 12.95 -11.25 4.36
CA LYS A 8 14.09 -11.66 3.52
C LYS A 8 13.59 -12.42 2.29
N ALA A 9 14.00 -11.98 1.11
CA ALA A 9 13.65 -12.59 -0.17
C ALA A 9 14.86 -12.62 -1.10
N ALA A 10 14.79 -13.42 -2.16
CA ALA A 10 15.84 -13.50 -3.17
C ALA A 10 15.91 -12.20 -4.01
N GLU A 11 14.77 -11.58 -4.25
CA GLU A 11 14.66 -10.33 -5.00
C GLU A 11 13.74 -9.33 -4.29
N PRO A 12 14.02 -8.01 -4.41
CA PRO A 12 13.16 -6.98 -3.83
C PRO A 12 11.82 -6.92 -4.59
N LYS A 13 10.73 -7.04 -3.84
CA LYS A 13 9.36 -6.90 -4.39
C LYS A 13 8.38 -6.47 -3.31
N CYS A 14 7.30 -5.84 -3.70
CA CYS A 14 6.14 -5.70 -2.84
C CYS A 14 5.32 -7.01 -2.90
N ALA A 15 5.39 -7.78 -1.85
CA ALA A 15 4.69 -9.07 -1.80
C ALA A 15 3.19 -8.88 -1.55
N LYS A 16 2.82 -7.86 -0.76
CA LYS A 16 1.45 -7.68 -0.27
C LYS A 16 1.13 -6.21 0.02
N LEU A 17 -0.12 -5.83 -0.22
CA LEU A 17 -0.73 -4.57 0.22
C LEU A 17 -1.99 -4.89 1.02
N SER A 18 -2.11 -4.33 2.22
CA SER A 18 -3.29 -4.52 3.07
C SER A 18 -4.03 -3.21 3.24
N PHE A 19 -5.34 -3.22 2.98
CA PHE A 19 -6.20 -2.04 3.08
C PHE A 19 -7.29 -2.26 4.13
N GLU A 20 -7.48 -1.25 4.98
CA GLU A 20 -8.58 -1.24 5.93
C GLU A 20 -9.89 -0.92 5.22
N VAL A 21 -10.92 -1.70 5.50
CA VAL A 21 -12.30 -1.44 5.08
C VAL A 21 -13.14 -1.09 6.31
N PRO A 22 -14.29 -0.41 6.15
CA PRO A 22 -15.16 -0.09 7.28
C PRO A 22 -15.45 -1.30 8.17
N ALA A 23 -15.47 -1.11 9.50
CA ALA A 23 -15.64 -2.20 10.47
C ALA A 23 -16.93 -3.01 10.27
N ASN A 24 -17.97 -2.39 9.71
CA ASN A 24 -19.24 -3.04 9.38
C ASN A 24 -19.28 -3.70 7.99
N SER A 25 -18.15 -3.76 7.27
CA SER A 25 -18.10 -4.40 5.95
C SER A 25 -18.40 -5.89 6.02
N ASP A 26 -19.24 -6.37 5.12
CA ASP A 26 -19.53 -7.81 4.97
C ASP A 26 -18.55 -8.44 3.96
N PHE A 27 -17.64 -9.26 4.46
CA PHE A 27 -16.68 -9.97 3.60
C PHE A 27 -17.36 -10.90 2.58
N ALA A 28 -18.53 -11.46 2.92
CA ALA A 28 -19.26 -12.29 1.96
C ALA A 28 -19.82 -11.44 0.81
N ALA A 29 -20.27 -10.22 1.08
CA ALA A 29 -20.69 -9.29 0.05
C ALA A 29 -19.51 -8.83 -0.83
N ILE A 30 -18.38 -8.43 -0.21
CA ILE A 30 -17.17 -8.06 -0.95
C ILE A 30 -16.68 -9.22 -1.82
N ARG A 31 -16.71 -10.44 -1.30
CA ARG A 31 -16.32 -11.64 -2.05
C ARG A 31 -17.20 -11.88 -3.28
N ARG A 32 -18.52 -11.69 -3.16
CA ARG A 32 -19.44 -11.77 -4.32
C ARG A 32 -19.13 -10.70 -5.35
N GLU A 33 -18.84 -9.48 -4.91
CA GLU A 33 -18.46 -8.38 -5.80
C GLU A 33 -17.14 -8.67 -6.52
N LEU A 34 -16.11 -9.12 -5.82
CA LEU A 34 -14.85 -9.56 -6.42
C LEU A 34 -15.10 -10.64 -7.49
N GLN A 35 -15.96 -11.62 -7.18
CA GLN A 35 -16.31 -12.69 -8.10
C GLN A 35 -17.06 -12.19 -9.34
N SER A 36 -17.90 -11.17 -9.22
CA SER A 36 -18.59 -10.56 -10.37
C SER A 36 -17.63 -9.91 -11.36
N HIS A 37 -16.45 -9.51 -10.86
CA HIS A 37 -15.32 -9.01 -11.66
C HIS A 37 -14.30 -10.10 -12.05
N GLY A 38 -14.62 -11.38 -11.84
CA GLY A 38 -13.74 -12.51 -12.17
C GLY A 38 -12.55 -12.68 -11.21
N VAL A 39 -12.59 -12.04 -10.04
CA VAL A 39 -11.51 -12.09 -9.04
C VAL A 39 -11.82 -13.16 -8.01
N SER A 40 -10.99 -14.20 -7.95
CA SER A 40 -11.05 -15.22 -6.90
C SER A 40 -10.46 -14.66 -5.60
N SER A 41 -11.12 -14.92 -4.48
CA SER A 41 -10.67 -14.46 -3.16
C SER A 41 -10.89 -15.52 -2.09
N GLU A 42 -10.09 -15.46 -1.04
CA GLU A 42 -10.13 -16.37 0.11
C GLU A 42 -10.07 -15.61 1.43
N GLU A 43 -10.77 -16.11 2.45
CA GLU A 43 -10.58 -15.61 3.80
C GLU A 43 -9.40 -16.30 4.46
N LYS A 44 -8.52 -15.55 5.12
CA LYS A 44 -7.38 -16.04 5.89
C LYS A 44 -7.45 -15.53 7.31
N ASN A 45 -7.05 -16.37 8.25
CA ASN A 45 -6.93 -16.02 9.66
C ASN A 45 -5.44 -15.91 10.01
N ASP A 46 -5.09 -14.92 10.83
CA ASP A 46 -3.74 -14.71 11.38
C ASP A 46 -2.60 -14.74 10.33
N SER A 47 -2.91 -14.34 9.08
CA SER A 47 -1.95 -14.33 7.97
C SER A 47 -1.01 -13.13 7.98
N THR A 48 -1.35 -12.12 8.76
CA THR A 48 -0.59 -10.87 8.90
C THR A 48 -0.58 -10.44 10.35
N PRO A 49 0.57 -10.10 10.93
CA PRO A 49 0.65 -9.68 12.33
C PRO A 49 -0.31 -8.53 12.65
N GLY A 50 -1.13 -8.71 13.68
CA GLY A 50 -2.14 -7.73 14.11
C GLY A 50 -3.46 -7.75 13.35
N LEU A 51 -3.62 -8.63 12.34
CA LEU A 51 -4.85 -8.83 11.58
C LEU A 51 -5.39 -10.23 11.82
N SER A 52 -6.47 -10.35 12.60
CA SER A 52 -7.07 -11.64 12.94
C SER A 52 -7.74 -12.32 11.75
N LYS A 53 -8.31 -11.52 10.85
CA LYS A 53 -8.98 -12.02 9.64
C LYS A 53 -8.81 -11.04 8.49
N VAL A 54 -8.51 -11.58 7.31
CA VAL A 54 -8.40 -10.82 6.06
C VAL A 54 -9.15 -11.52 4.93
N LEU A 55 -9.61 -10.75 3.96
CA LEU A 55 -10.02 -11.25 2.64
C LEU A 55 -8.88 -11.01 1.66
N SER A 56 -8.32 -12.08 1.11
CA SER A 56 -7.11 -12.05 0.29
C SER A 56 -7.41 -12.41 -1.16
N PHE A 57 -6.79 -11.69 -2.10
CA PHE A 57 -6.83 -11.94 -3.54
C PHE A 57 -5.57 -11.38 -4.22
N VAL A 58 -5.43 -11.58 -5.52
CA VAL A 58 -4.26 -11.12 -6.29
C VAL A 58 -4.71 -10.08 -7.31
N ASP A 59 -4.00 -8.97 -7.39
CA ASP A 59 -4.25 -7.94 -8.39
C ASP A 59 -3.58 -8.26 -9.74
N PRO A 60 -3.91 -7.54 -10.84
CA PRO A 60 -3.38 -7.84 -12.17
C PRO A 60 -1.85 -7.77 -12.30
N LYS A 61 -1.14 -7.07 -11.38
CA LYS A 61 0.33 -7.05 -11.38
C LYS A 61 0.97 -8.19 -10.57
N GLY A 62 0.15 -9.08 -9.96
CA GLY A 62 0.63 -10.21 -9.18
C GLY A 62 0.90 -9.91 -7.71
N THR A 63 0.51 -8.76 -7.19
CA THR A 63 0.62 -8.43 -5.76
C THR A 63 -0.59 -8.96 -5.00
N VAL A 64 -0.35 -9.60 -3.87
CA VAL A 64 -1.44 -10.01 -2.96
C VAL A 64 -2.06 -8.77 -2.34
N ILE A 65 -3.38 -8.67 -2.44
CA ILE A 65 -4.18 -7.66 -1.76
C ILE A 65 -4.89 -8.31 -0.58
N GLU A 66 -4.87 -7.67 0.56
CA GLU A 66 -5.65 -8.05 1.73
C GLU A 66 -6.58 -6.92 2.13
N LEU A 67 -7.83 -7.24 2.37
CA LEU A 67 -8.80 -6.34 3.00
C LEU A 67 -9.04 -6.79 4.44
N PHE A 68 -8.99 -5.86 5.39
CA PHE A 68 -9.18 -6.16 6.81
C PHE A 68 -10.12 -5.12 7.46
N ARG A 69 -10.78 -5.51 8.56
CA ARG A 69 -11.69 -4.65 9.34
C ARG A 69 -11.16 -4.38 10.73
N ASP A 70 -10.60 -5.43 11.33
CA ASP A 70 -10.19 -5.44 12.72
C ASP A 70 -8.67 -5.57 12.79
N TRP A 71 -8.07 -4.77 13.64
CA TRP A 71 -6.62 -4.78 13.83
C TRP A 71 -6.25 -4.53 15.30
N SER A 72 -5.10 -5.03 15.69
CA SER A 72 -4.52 -4.77 17.00
C SER A 72 -3.12 -4.16 16.86
N TYR A 73 -2.70 -3.41 17.87
CA TYR A 73 -1.32 -2.94 17.93
C TYR A 73 -0.37 -4.11 18.15
N VAL A 74 0.67 -4.18 17.33
CA VAL A 74 1.76 -5.12 17.47
C VAL A 74 2.84 -4.44 18.32
N GLY A 75 2.86 -4.77 19.61
CA GLY A 75 3.82 -4.24 20.58
C GLY A 75 3.35 -2.98 21.32
N ASN A 76 3.67 -2.92 22.58
CA ASN A 76 3.37 -1.80 23.47
C ASN A 76 4.60 -0.95 23.67
N GLY A 77 4.47 0.36 23.42
CA GLY A 77 5.40 1.36 23.92
C GLY A 77 6.82 1.30 23.37
N GLN A 78 7.01 0.87 22.14
CA GLN A 78 8.32 1.01 21.50
C GLN A 78 8.67 2.49 21.37
N GLN A 79 9.83 2.85 21.89
CA GLN A 79 10.37 4.18 21.71
C GLN A 79 10.61 4.42 20.21
N VAL A 80 10.11 5.54 19.70
CA VAL A 80 10.37 5.94 18.31
C VAL A 80 11.87 6.17 18.15
N VAL A 81 12.48 5.39 17.26
CA VAL A 81 13.90 5.50 16.92
C VAL A 81 14.03 5.90 15.45
N GLY A 82 14.89 6.88 15.18
CA GLY A 82 15.11 7.37 13.83
C GLY A 82 14.15 8.51 13.45
N VAL A 83 13.66 8.52 12.21
CA VAL A 83 12.85 9.64 11.67
C VAL A 83 11.50 9.76 12.37
N GLY A 84 10.86 8.65 12.73
CA GLY A 84 9.57 8.68 13.39
C GLY A 84 8.43 9.18 12.50
N ALA A 85 8.34 8.66 11.28
CA ALA A 85 7.28 9.01 10.35
C ALA A 85 5.87 8.82 10.95
N LEU A 86 4.91 9.66 10.55
CA LEU A 86 3.54 9.64 11.08
C LEU A 86 2.75 8.45 10.52
N LYS A 87 2.87 8.22 9.21
CA LYS A 87 2.19 7.11 8.51
C LYS A 87 2.91 6.76 7.22
N LEU A 88 2.57 5.60 6.65
CA LEU A 88 2.82 5.28 5.26
C LEU A 88 1.90 6.16 4.40
N GLY A 89 2.48 7.00 3.56
CA GLY A 89 1.73 7.92 2.68
C GLY A 89 1.28 7.20 1.42
N HIS A 90 2.22 6.68 0.62
CA HIS A 90 1.87 5.96 -0.60
C HIS A 90 2.92 4.92 -1.00
N VAL A 91 2.52 4.06 -1.93
CA VAL A 91 3.38 3.12 -2.63
C VAL A 91 3.27 3.34 -4.14
N ALA A 92 4.40 3.34 -4.84
CA ALA A 92 4.47 3.51 -6.28
C ALA A 92 5.07 2.28 -6.98
N PHE A 93 4.50 1.95 -8.13
CA PHE A 93 4.93 0.82 -8.95
C PHE A 93 5.19 1.25 -10.39
N LEU A 94 6.24 0.70 -10.97
CA LEU A 94 6.39 0.61 -12.42
C LEU A 94 5.55 -0.57 -12.91
N VAL A 95 4.78 -0.37 -13.97
CA VAL A 95 3.93 -1.41 -14.57
C VAL A 95 3.83 -1.20 -16.08
N PRO A 96 3.70 -2.25 -16.89
CA PRO A 96 3.54 -2.08 -18.35
C PRO A 96 2.28 -1.30 -18.73
N GLU A 97 1.16 -1.57 -18.05
CA GLU A 97 -0.16 -1.03 -18.37
C GLU A 97 -0.82 -0.30 -17.17
N PRO A 98 -0.46 0.98 -16.91
CA PRO A 98 -1.04 1.73 -15.78
C PRO A 98 -2.57 1.84 -15.86
N LYS A 99 -3.14 1.93 -17.06
CA LYS A 99 -4.59 2.05 -17.28
C LYS A 99 -5.34 0.81 -16.79
N VAL A 100 -4.80 -0.39 -17.06
CA VAL A 100 -5.40 -1.66 -16.59
C VAL A 100 -5.44 -1.71 -15.06
N LEU A 101 -4.36 -1.28 -14.40
CA LEU A 101 -4.32 -1.22 -12.95
C LEU A 101 -5.27 -0.14 -12.40
N ALA A 102 -5.32 1.04 -13.02
CA ALA A 102 -6.24 2.10 -12.61
C ALA A 102 -7.71 1.65 -12.71
N GLU A 103 -8.07 0.97 -13.80
CA GLU A 103 -9.42 0.41 -13.96
C GLU A 103 -9.74 -0.66 -12.93
N PHE A 104 -8.81 -1.58 -12.68
CA PHE A 104 -8.97 -2.62 -11.67
C PHE A 104 -9.17 -2.00 -10.28
N TYR A 105 -8.25 -1.13 -9.85
CA TYR A 105 -8.34 -0.49 -8.54
C TYR A 105 -9.61 0.40 -8.41
N GLY A 106 -10.02 1.05 -9.49
CA GLY A 106 -11.24 1.85 -9.50
C GLY A 106 -12.51 1.00 -9.43
N LYS A 107 -12.65 0.00 -10.29
CA LYS A 107 -13.87 -0.82 -10.42
C LYS A 107 -14.01 -1.85 -9.30
N VAL A 108 -12.89 -2.49 -8.91
CA VAL A 108 -12.91 -3.63 -7.97
C VAL A 108 -12.70 -3.18 -6.53
N LEU A 109 -11.84 -2.19 -6.30
CA LEU A 109 -11.47 -1.72 -4.96
C LEU A 109 -12.09 -0.36 -4.58
N GLY A 110 -12.79 0.30 -5.51
CA GLY A 110 -13.43 1.58 -5.25
C GLY A 110 -12.46 2.76 -5.09
N PHE A 111 -11.22 2.62 -5.54
CA PHE A 111 -10.27 3.72 -5.57
C PHE A 111 -10.72 4.81 -6.53
N ARG A 112 -10.39 6.06 -6.23
CA ARG A 112 -10.62 7.21 -7.11
C ARG A 112 -9.32 7.65 -7.74
N ILE A 113 -9.36 7.95 -9.02
CA ILE A 113 -8.26 8.62 -9.71
C ILE A 113 -8.25 10.08 -9.25
N SER A 114 -7.11 10.53 -8.76
CA SER A 114 -6.89 11.92 -8.39
C SER A 114 -6.31 12.70 -9.53
N ASP A 115 -5.35 12.13 -10.26
CA ASP A 115 -4.68 12.81 -11.37
C ASP A 115 -4.00 11.82 -12.32
N TRP A 116 -3.65 12.33 -13.51
CA TRP A 116 -2.79 11.71 -14.50
C TRP A 116 -1.70 12.66 -14.96
N ILE A 117 -0.46 12.21 -15.04
CA ILE A 117 0.58 12.91 -15.82
C ILE A 117 0.61 12.26 -17.20
N ALA A 118 0.12 13.00 -18.19
CA ALA A 118 -0.12 12.49 -19.55
C ALA A 118 -0.91 11.16 -19.50
N ASP A 119 -0.44 10.13 -20.19
CA ASP A 119 -1.07 8.80 -20.20
C ASP A 119 -0.20 7.70 -19.56
N PHE A 120 0.88 8.11 -18.87
CA PHE A 120 1.88 7.16 -18.37
C PHE A 120 1.95 7.06 -16.84
N PHE A 121 1.40 8.02 -16.08
CA PHE A 121 1.49 8.03 -14.64
C PHE A 121 0.14 8.36 -14.02
N VAL A 122 -0.42 7.45 -13.21
CA VAL A 122 -1.71 7.63 -12.54
C VAL A 122 -1.56 7.64 -11.02
N PHE A 123 -2.34 8.52 -10.39
CA PHE A 123 -2.45 8.69 -8.95
C PHE A 123 -3.82 8.25 -8.47
N LEU A 124 -3.87 7.27 -7.55
CA LEU A 124 -5.11 6.71 -7.02
C LEU A 124 -5.17 6.87 -5.50
N ARG A 125 -6.37 7.12 -5.00
CA ARG A 125 -6.65 7.27 -3.57
C ARG A 125 -7.80 6.41 -3.10
N CYS A 126 -7.71 5.96 -1.85
CA CYS A 126 -8.81 5.30 -1.12
C CYS A 126 -9.21 6.09 0.15
N ASN A 127 -8.60 7.24 0.40
CA ASN A 127 -8.85 8.11 1.55
C ASN A 127 -8.83 9.59 1.14
N ALA A 128 -8.63 10.50 2.10
CA ALA A 128 -8.57 11.95 1.86
C ALA A 128 -7.23 12.44 1.26
N ASP A 129 -6.19 11.60 1.27
CA ASP A 129 -4.89 11.96 0.69
C ASP A 129 -5.01 12.10 -0.84
N HIS A 130 -4.12 12.87 -1.46
CA HIS A 130 -4.11 12.99 -2.92
C HIS A 130 -3.92 11.62 -3.58
N HIS A 131 -3.06 10.77 -3.03
CA HIS A 131 -2.86 9.41 -3.54
C HIS A 131 -2.30 8.48 -2.45
N THR A 132 -2.61 7.21 -2.59
CA THR A 132 -2.13 6.11 -1.74
C THR A 132 -1.44 5.03 -2.55
N VAL A 133 -1.80 4.88 -3.82
CA VAL A 133 -1.16 3.97 -4.77
C VAL A 133 -0.95 4.69 -6.10
N ASN A 134 0.21 4.49 -6.70
CA ASN A 134 0.57 5.07 -7.99
C ASN A 134 1.08 4.00 -8.95
N PHE A 135 0.73 4.16 -10.24
CA PHE A 135 1.25 3.32 -11.30
C PHE A 135 1.91 4.19 -12.37
N ILE A 136 3.18 3.90 -12.63
CA ILE A 136 4.02 4.57 -13.61
C ILE A 136 4.30 3.56 -14.73
N ARG A 137 4.22 3.98 -15.98
CA ARG A 137 4.57 3.10 -17.11
C ARG A 137 6.05 2.72 -17.05
N GLY A 138 6.32 1.42 -17.15
CA GLY A 138 7.64 0.82 -17.21
C GLY A 138 7.59 -0.52 -17.91
N ASP A 139 8.72 -1.07 -18.29
CA ASP A 139 8.81 -2.29 -19.09
C ASP A 139 8.37 -3.56 -18.34
N LYS A 140 8.45 -3.53 -17.01
CA LYS A 140 8.10 -4.66 -16.13
C LYS A 140 7.53 -4.19 -14.82
N VAL A 141 6.83 -5.09 -14.14
CA VAL A 141 6.34 -4.83 -12.78
C VAL A 141 7.51 -4.70 -11.81
N HIS A 142 7.59 -3.56 -11.15
CA HIS A 142 8.61 -3.29 -10.13
C HIS A 142 8.07 -2.29 -9.09
N MET A 143 8.36 -2.52 -7.81
CA MET A 143 8.08 -1.51 -6.79
C MET A 143 9.09 -0.37 -6.94
N HIS A 144 8.61 0.84 -7.20
CA HIS A 144 9.46 2.01 -7.40
C HIS A 144 9.90 2.61 -6.05
N HIS A 145 8.94 2.94 -5.20
CA HIS A 145 9.21 3.47 -3.86
C HIS A 145 8.02 3.33 -2.92
N ILE A 146 8.30 3.51 -1.65
CA ILE A 146 7.33 3.82 -0.61
C ILE A 146 7.63 5.22 -0.06
N ALA A 147 6.60 5.98 0.26
CA ALA A 147 6.72 7.30 0.85
C ALA A 147 6.08 7.35 2.23
N TYR A 148 6.69 8.09 3.12
CA TYR A 148 6.22 8.30 4.48
C TYR A 148 5.84 9.74 4.69
N GLU A 149 4.77 9.98 5.44
CA GLU A 149 4.37 11.30 5.85
C GLU A 149 5.16 11.76 7.06
N LEU A 150 5.68 12.97 6.99
CA LEU A 150 6.32 13.67 8.10
C LEU A 150 5.42 14.82 8.55
N ARG A 151 5.58 15.27 9.78
CA ARG A 151 4.71 16.25 10.42
C ARG A 151 4.79 17.64 9.80
N ASP A 152 6.00 18.10 9.51
CA ASP A 152 6.29 19.45 9.05
C ASP A 152 7.69 19.54 8.41
N PHE A 153 8.07 20.74 7.97
CA PHE A 153 9.38 20.96 7.34
C PHE A 153 10.55 20.74 8.32
N ALA A 154 10.40 21.10 9.59
CA ALA A 154 11.46 20.85 10.59
C ALA A 154 11.69 19.37 10.80
N HIS A 155 10.63 18.57 10.72
CA HIS A 155 10.73 17.11 10.77
C HIS A 155 11.42 16.54 9.52
N LEU A 156 11.18 17.12 8.33
CA LEU A 156 11.90 16.75 7.12
C LEU A 156 13.41 17.08 7.24
N GLN A 157 13.76 18.24 7.78
CA GLN A 157 15.16 18.60 8.03
C GLN A 157 15.82 17.59 8.98
N THR A 158 15.15 17.24 10.08
CA THR A 158 15.64 16.21 11.00
C THR A 158 15.87 14.87 10.30
N ALA A 159 14.97 14.48 9.39
CA ALA A 159 15.12 13.27 8.60
C ALA A 159 16.35 13.32 7.70
N CYS A 160 16.57 14.45 7.01
CA CYS A 160 17.76 14.66 6.17
C CYS A 160 19.06 14.61 6.98
N ASP A 161 19.10 15.23 8.15
CA ASP A 161 20.26 15.20 9.06
C ASP A 161 20.57 13.77 9.51
N LEU A 162 19.56 13.00 9.91
CA LEU A 162 19.74 11.59 10.29
C LEU A 162 20.24 10.72 9.13
N LEU A 163 19.74 10.93 7.92
CA LEU A 163 20.19 10.23 6.72
C LEU A 163 21.64 10.61 6.39
N GLY A 164 21.97 11.90 6.50
CA GLY A 164 23.34 12.41 6.31
C GLY A 164 24.33 11.81 7.30
N GLN A 165 23.99 11.75 8.59
CA GLN A 165 24.80 11.09 9.62
C GLN A 165 25.05 9.60 9.31
N ARG A 166 24.08 8.94 8.72
CA ARG A 166 24.17 7.52 8.30
C ARG A 166 24.81 7.33 6.93
N LYS A 167 25.23 8.42 6.28
CA LYS A 167 25.80 8.42 4.92
C LYS A 167 24.83 7.77 3.90
N THR A 168 23.54 7.90 4.12
CA THR A 168 22.51 7.45 3.17
C THR A 168 22.36 8.53 2.11
N PRO A 169 22.57 8.22 0.82
CA PRO A 169 22.41 9.21 -0.23
C PRO A 169 20.96 9.70 -0.31
N ILE A 170 20.81 11.01 -0.52
CA ILE A 170 19.53 11.66 -0.83
C ILE A 170 19.57 11.94 -2.34
N ALA A 171 18.62 11.35 -3.08
CA ALA A 171 18.49 11.52 -4.53
C ALA A 171 17.53 12.66 -4.87
#